data_9ac7806a58da775dd43dec9804e96745
#
_entry.id   9ac7806a58da775dd43dec9804e96745
#
_cell.length_a   1.000
_cell.length_b   1.000
_cell.length_c   1.000
_cell.angle_alpha   90.00
_cell.angle_beta   90.00
_cell.angle_gamma   90.00
#
_symmetry.space_group_name_H-M   'P 1'
#
loop_
_entity.id
_entity.type
_entity.pdbx_description
1 polymer ?
#
loop_
_entity_poly.entity_id
_entity_poly.type
_entity_poly.pdbx_seq_one_letter_code
_entity_poly.pdbx_strand_id
1 'polypeptide(L)'
;MASEIHMPAPICLIENSPRNGLVFQQEALQMLSEITQPVVVVAITGLYRTGKSYLMNRLARQRKGFSLGSGVQFHTKGIWMWCVPHPCKPGHTLVLLDTEGLGNVEKGDTKNDTWIFVLTVLLSSTLIYNSRGTIDQQAMDQLHYVMKLTEQVKLKAAPGQSEEEQEDSEKVAPFFPAFVWTVRDFTLQLEVDGKEISEDEYLETALKLKDGSSSEIQGYNQPRECIRQFFRDRKCFVFDQPAHKRDLVRLEELQDDEIDPEFQQQVEKFCSHIWEKSPPKTIPGGRILTGTLLGKLAETYVETIQSGAVPCLESAVLALAKIENAAAVKEAVTLYRDLMEQQAKLPTETVQELLDLHSQCERETLELFQKRVFEDDICSFQADLTHQVEEIKDKFLRDNEQASRDKCEAALRDLFQYMDRKLSGGVYSVPGGYELFKGDQQALVEKYEEVPGKGVMADAVLQEFLQSREALGKNILNIDLALAEKDKELKSVQDQYERDKQEWEARAKKEAEEKQKLQDQVRSLEEEVLRLRKKQEDDSKKQREEHPKTGSRKPKKERGNFKDGSGDKGSSFRPGPEHGNRWNNALNLMALAMLATEYGSDRPVPLYRTI
;
A
#
# COMPACT_ATOMS: atom_id res chain seq x y z
N MET A 1 -9.88 -3.10 -19.89
CA MET A 1 -9.27 -4.44 -19.96
C MET A 1 -7.96 -4.33 -19.19
N ALA A 2 -7.82 -4.99 -18.04
CA ALA A 2 -6.55 -5.04 -17.33
C ALA A 2 -5.51 -5.70 -18.25
N SER A 3 -4.38 -5.06 -18.45
CA SER A 3 -3.28 -5.61 -19.25
C SER A 3 -2.81 -6.90 -18.57
N GLU A 4 -2.80 -8.01 -19.31
CA GLU A 4 -2.16 -9.24 -18.83
C GLU A 4 -0.66 -8.95 -18.65
N ILE A 5 -0.21 -8.92 -17.41
CA ILE A 5 1.21 -8.72 -17.11
C ILE A 5 1.93 -10.03 -17.40
N HIS A 6 2.82 -9.99 -18.35
CA HIS A 6 3.65 -11.12 -18.72
C HIS A 6 5.10 -10.86 -18.31
N MET A 7 5.55 -11.53 -17.24
CA MET A 7 6.97 -11.53 -16.88
C MET A 7 7.73 -12.44 -17.85
N PRO A 8 8.76 -11.94 -18.55
CA PRO A 8 9.53 -12.74 -19.51
C PRO A 8 10.40 -13.81 -18.83
N ALA A 9 10.78 -13.60 -17.58
CA ALA A 9 11.63 -14.49 -16.80
C ALA A 9 11.37 -14.33 -15.30
N PRO A 10 11.73 -15.32 -14.47
CA PRO A 10 11.69 -15.20 -13.01
C PRO A 10 12.64 -14.12 -12.49
N ILE A 11 12.22 -13.43 -11.42
CA ILE A 11 13.06 -12.47 -10.68
C ILE A 11 13.18 -12.87 -9.22
N CYS A 12 14.20 -12.37 -8.53
CA CYS A 12 14.35 -12.58 -7.11
C CYS A 12 13.31 -11.74 -6.33
N LEU A 13 12.48 -12.40 -5.52
CA LEU A 13 11.53 -11.74 -4.62
C LEU A 13 12.20 -11.40 -3.28
N ILE A 14 12.86 -12.39 -2.69
CA ILE A 14 13.54 -12.29 -1.39
C ILE A 14 14.91 -12.91 -1.53
N GLU A 15 15.94 -12.11 -1.43
CA GLU A 15 17.31 -12.56 -1.49
C GLU A 15 17.79 -13.06 -0.12
N ASN A 16 18.46 -14.21 -0.09
CA ASN A 16 19.18 -14.69 1.07
C ASN A 16 20.65 -14.27 1.00
N SER A 17 20.94 -13.12 1.58
CA SER A 17 22.28 -12.54 1.59
C SER A 17 23.09 -13.04 2.80
N PRO A 18 24.32 -13.53 2.62
CA PRO A 18 25.17 -13.99 3.73
C PRO A 18 25.48 -12.91 4.79
N ARG A 19 25.40 -11.63 4.41
CA ARG A 19 25.74 -10.50 5.28
C ARG A 19 24.52 -9.78 5.86
N ASN A 20 23.43 -9.72 5.10
CA ASN A 20 22.25 -8.92 5.43
C ASN A 20 21.05 -9.76 5.82
N GLY A 21 21.16 -11.09 5.80
CA GLY A 21 20.02 -11.97 5.98
C GLY A 21 19.05 -11.92 4.80
N LEU A 22 17.76 -12.03 5.09
CA LEU A 22 16.71 -11.96 4.06
C LEU A 22 16.43 -10.51 3.67
N VAL A 23 16.34 -10.29 2.37
CA VAL A 23 16.21 -8.97 1.78
C VAL A 23 15.14 -8.98 0.72
N PHE A 24 14.11 -8.17 0.89
CA PHE A 24 13.06 -7.99 -0.10
C PHE A 24 13.55 -7.13 -1.27
N GLN A 25 13.30 -7.56 -2.52
CA GLN A 25 13.78 -6.89 -3.72
C GLN A 25 12.74 -5.88 -4.24
N GLN A 26 13.15 -4.63 -4.43
CA GLN A 26 12.27 -3.55 -4.88
C GLN A 26 11.73 -3.74 -6.31
N GLU A 27 12.50 -4.38 -7.18
CA GLU A 27 12.06 -4.72 -8.53
C GLU A 27 10.84 -5.65 -8.49
N ALA A 28 10.85 -6.64 -7.59
CA ALA A 28 9.73 -7.55 -7.40
C ALA A 28 8.49 -6.82 -6.86
N LEU A 29 8.68 -5.85 -5.95
CA LEU A 29 7.57 -5.03 -5.44
C LEU A 29 6.93 -4.22 -6.56
N GLN A 30 7.74 -3.61 -7.41
CA GLN A 30 7.24 -2.85 -8.54
C GLN A 30 6.42 -3.72 -9.49
N MET A 31 6.92 -4.91 -9.86
CA MET A 31 6.18 -5.85 -10.70
C MET A 31 4.86 -6.29 -10.06
N LEU A 32 4.87 -6.61 -8.77
CA LEU A 32 3.67 -7.00 -8.04
C LEU A 32 2.67 -5.84 -7.93
N SER A 33 3.12 -4.60 -7.83
CA SER A 33 2.25 -3.43 -7.74
C SER A 33 1.41 -3.18 -9.00
N GLU A 34 1.85 -3.68 -10.14
CA GLU A 34 1.13 -3.59 -11.41
C GLU A 34 0.02 -4.65 -11.54
N ILE A 35 0.06 -5.71 -10.70
CA ILE A 35 -0.91 -6.80 -10.73
C ILE A 35 -2.10 -6.47 -9.83
N THR A 36 -3.17 -5.99 -10.45
CA THR A 36 -4.45 -5.68 -9.78
C THR A 36 -5.40 -6.87 -9.73
N GLN A 37 -5.10 -7.95 -10.43
CA GLN A 37 -5.88 -9.17 -10.47
C GLN A 37 -5.69 -10.01 -9.21
N PRO A 38 -6.68 -10.86 -8.84
CA PRO A 38 -6.51 -11.90 -7.84
C PRO A 38 -5.33 -12.79 -8.15
N VAL A 39 -4.55 -13.13 -7.13
CA VAL A 39 -3.37 -13.99 -7.29
C VAL A 39 -3.61 -15.38 -6.69
N VAL A 40 -3.18 -16.38 -7.44
CA VAL A 40 -3.04 -17.76 -6.97
C VAL A 40 -1.55 -17.99 -6.75
N VAL A 41 -1.14 -18.16 -5.50
CA VAL A 41 0.27 -18.26 -5.13
C VAL A 41 0.65 -19.71 -4.87
N VAL A 42 1.46 -20.27 -5.75
CA VAL A 42 1.97 -21.63 -5.63
C VAL A 42 3.46 -21.59 -5.30
N ALA A 43 3.82 -22.12 -4.15
CA ALA A 43 5.19 -22.13 -3.70
C ALA A 43 5.73 -23.55 -3.58
N ILE A 44 7.01 -23.74 -3.89
CA ILE A 44 7.69 -25.01 -3.76
C ILE A 44 8.89 -24.90 -2.80
N THR A 45 8.96 -25.86 -1.89
CA THR A 45 10.08 -26.01 -0.95
C THR A 45 10.52 -27.46 -0.83
N GLY A 46 11.59 -27.74 -0.17
CA GLY A 46 12.12 -29.09 0.04
C GLY A 46 13.62 -29.16 -0.16
N LEU A 47 14.17 -30.37 -0.12
CA LEU A 47 15.60 -30.61 -0.17
C LEU A 47 16.27 -30.03 -1.44
N TYR A 48 17.50 -29.68 -1.28
CA TYR A 48 18.35 -29.25 -2.38
C TYR A 48 18.47 -30.31 -3.49
N ARG A 49 18.45 -29.89 -4.76
CA ARG A 49 18.61 -30.75 -5.96
C ARG A 49 17.52 -31.82 -6.16
N THR A 50 16.34 -31.57 -5.70
CA THR A 50 15.20 -32.45 -5.92
C THR A 50 14.35 -32.09 -7.15
N GLY A 51 14.77 -31.12 -7.97
CA GLY A 51 14.06 -30.72 -9.20
C GLY A 51 12.87 -29.79 -8.97
N LYS A 52 12.90 -28.97 -7.90
CA LYS A 52 11.86 -27.96 -7.60
C LYS A 52 11.67 -26.99 -8.78
N SER A 53 12.73 -26.33 -9.22
CA SER A 53 12.72 -25.36 -10.32
C SER A 53 12.19 -25.96 -11.63
N TYR A 54 12.42 -27.26 -11.86
CA TYR A 54 11.82 -27.97 -13.02
C TYR A 54 10.30 -27.99 -12.97
N LEU A 55 9.72 -28.40 -11.83
CA LEU A 55 8.28 -28.43 -11.65
C LEU A 55 7.67 -27.03 -11.79
N MET A 56 8.35 -26.02 -11.27
CA MET A 56 7.89 -24.63 -11.39
C MET A 56 7.92 -24.12 -12.84
N ASN A 57 8.93 -24.49 -13.62
CA ASN A 57 8.97 -24.19 -15.05
C ASN A 57 7.81 -24.86 -15.80
N ARG A 58 7.47 -26.11 -15.46
CA ARG A 58 6.32 -26.83 -16.07
C ARG A 58 4.99 -26.17 -15.69
N LEU A 59 4.83 -25.73 -14.45
CA LEU A 59 3.66 -24.96 -14.00
C LEU A 59 3.51 -23.61 -14.73
N ALA A 60 4.62 -22.96 -15.08
CA ALA A 60 4.61 -21.77 -15.94
C ALA A 60 4.36 -22.08 -17.43
N ARG A 61 4.17 -23.35 -17.80
CA ARG A 61 4.08 -23.84 -19.21
C ARG A 61 5.32 -23.47 -20.04
N GLN A 62 6.48 -23.41 -19.38
CA GLN A 62 7.75 -23.10 -20.01
C GLN A 62 8.75 -24.23 -19.76
N ARG A 63 9.70 -24.40 -20.66
CA ARG A 63 10.83 -25.32 -20.47
C ARG A 63 11.96 -24.70 -19.67
N LYS A 64 12.16 -23.40 -19.85
CA LYS A 64 13.22 -22.60 -19.20
C LYS A 64 12.61 -21.39 -18.50
N GLY A 65 13.19 -21.03 -17.39
CA GLY A 65 12.79 -19.89 -16.58
C GLY A 65 13.57 -19.90 -15.28
N PHE A 66 13.06 -20.59 -14.26
CA PHE A 66 13.85 -20.87 -13.06
C PHE A 66 15.03 -21.76 -13.43
N SER A 67 16.24 -21.38 -13.01
CA SER A 67 17.47 -22.09 -13.35
C SER A 67 17.53 -23.47 -12.70
N LEU A 68 17.79 -24.52 -13.48
CA LEU A 68 17.86 -25.89 -12.94
C LEU A 68 19.20 -26.24 -12.32
N GLY A 69 20.23 -25.49 -12.59
CA GLY A 69 21.57 -25.66 -12.01
C GLY A 69 22.14 -27.08 -12.12
N SER A 70 22.85 -27.37 -13.20
CA SER A 70 23.58 -28.64 -13.39
C SER A 70 24.90 -28.70 -12.62
N GLY A 71 25.45 -27.55 -12.20
CA GLY A 71 26.75 -27.43 -11.50
C GLY A 71 26.69 -27.72 -9.99
N VAL A 72 27.85 -27.69 -9.32
CA VAL A 72 27.94 -27.85 -7.87
C VAL A 72 27.48 -26.61 -7.11
N GLN A 73 27.52 -25.43 -7.75
CA GLN A 73 27.12 -24.16 -7.15
C GLN A 73 25.60 -23.96 -7.14
N PHE A 74 25.15 -23.14 -6.19
CA PHE A 74 23.73 -22.77 -6.04
C PHE A 74 23.28 -21.82 -7.12
N HIS A 75 22.12 -22.10 -7.71
CA HIS A 75 21.47 -21.21 -8.68
C HIS A 75 20.33 -20.39 -8.02
N THR A 76 19.51 -21.04 -7.19
CA THR A 76 18.42 -20.35 -6.46
C THR A 76 18.91 -19.98 -5.07
N LYS A 77 18.98 -18.67 -4.76
CA LYS A 77 19.24 -18.14 -3.41
C LYS A 77 18.04 -17.34 -2.96
N GLY A 78 17.47 -17.72 -1.81
CA GLY A 78 16.26 -17.09 -1.31
C GLY A 78 14.98 -17.60 -1.97
N ILE A 79 14.07 -16.68 -2.29
CA ILE A 79 12.79 -16.95 -2.96
C ILE A 79 12.74 -16.21 -4.28
N TRP A 80 12.52 -16.93 -5.35
CA TRP A 80 12.36 -16.39 -6.70
C TRP A 80 10.90 -16.44 -7.12
N MET A 81 10.46 -15.47 -7.88
CA MET A 81 9.08 -15.28 -8.28
C MET A 81 8.93 -15.25 -9.80
N TRP A 82 7.85 -15.86 -10.29
CA TRP A 82 7.42 -15.73 -11.69
C TRP A 82 5.91 -15.56 -11.75
N CYS A 83 5.45 -14.45 -12.28
CA CYS A 83 4.04 -14.16 -12.46
C CYS A 83 3.65 -14.43 -13.92
N VAL A 84 2.67 -15.32 -14.10
CA VAL A 84 2.14 -15.68 -15.41
C VAL A 84 0.61 -15.65 -15.38
N PRO A 85 -0.07 -15.45 -16.53
CA PRO A 85 -1.52 -15.61 -16.60
C PRO A 85 -1.94 -17.00 -16.13
N HIS A 86 -3.01 -17.08 -15.31
CA HIS A 86 -3.43 -18.35 -14.77
C HIS A 86 -4.02 -19.26 -15.87
N PRO A 87 -3.48 -20.50 -16.07
CA PRO A 87 -3.86 -21.34 -17.20
C PRO A 87 -5.34 -21.72 -17.27
N CYS A 88 -6.02 -21.82 -16.12
CA CYS A 88 -7.40 -22.33 -16.01
C CYS A 88 -8.38 -21.33 -15.36
N LYS A 89 -7.91 -20.20 -14.81
CA LYS A 89 -8.76 -19.20 -14.14
C LYS A 89 -8.59 -17.84 -14.82
N PRO A 90 -9.44 -17.49 -15.79
CA PRO A 90 -9.37 -16.18 -16.44
C PRO A 90 -9.44 -15.02 -15.43
N GLY A 91 -8.68 -13.97 -15.67
CA GLY A 91 -8.65 -12.81 -14.78
C GLY A 91 -7.89 -13.02 -13.47
N HIS A 92 -7.13 -14.12 -13.34
CA HIS A 92 -6.25 -14.39 -12.22
C HIS A 92 -4.80 -14.47 -12.70
N THR A 93 -3.88 -14.10 -11.82
CA THR A 93 -2.45 -14.27 -12.04
C THR A 93 -1.94 -15.44 -11.21
N LEU A 94 -1.23 -16.37 -11.85
CA LEU A 94 -0.50 -17.44 -11.17
C LEU A 94 0.89 -16.90 -10.78
N VAL A 95 1.14 -16.83 -9.48
CA VAL A 95 2.42 -16.44 -8.91
C VAL A 95 3.15 -17.70 -8.45
N LEU A 96 4.25 -18.02 -9.10
CA LEU A 96 5.08 -19.17 -8.80
C LEU A 96 6.28 -18.73 -7.94
N LEU A 97 6.46 -19.36 -6.78
CA LEU A 97 7.56 -19.08 -5.85
C LEU A 97 8.49 -20.29 -5.75
N ASP A 98 9.68 -20.19 -6.35
CA ASP A 98 10.74 -21.20 -6.24
C ASP A 98 11.70 -20.83 -5.11
N THR A 99 11.98 -21.76 -4.21
CA THR A 99 12.82 -21.54 -3.04
C THR A 99 14.17 -22.23 -3.15
N GLU A 100 15.15 -21.67 -2.47
CA GLU A 100 16.42 -22.39 -2.25
C GLU A 100 16.18 -23.69 -1.47
N GLY A 101 17.00 -24.70 -1.76
CA GLY A 101 16.88 -26.01 -1.13
C GLY A 101 17.28 -26.00 0.34
N LEU A 102 16.48 -26.68 1.15
CA LEU A 102 16.76 -26.92 2.57
C LEU A 102 17.96 -27.87 2.75
N GLY A 103 18.65 -27.73 3.88
CA GLY A 103 19.67 -28.69 4.32
C GLY A 103 21.01 -28.61 3.57
N ASN A 104 21.36 -27.44 3.09
CA ASN A 104 22.64 -27.24 2.43
C ASN A 104 23.81 -27.20 3.41
N VAL A 105 24.69 -28.21 3.32
CA VAL A 105 25.84 -28.38 4.20
C VAL A 105 26.88 -27.25 4.07
N GLU A 106 26.96 -26.58 2.93
CA GLU A 106 27.96 -25.54 2.68
C GLU A 106 27.64 -24.19 3.35
N LYS A 107 26.39 -23.95 3.73
CA LYS A 107 25.95 -22.64 4.25
C LYS A 107 26.24 -22.39 5.72
N GLY A 108 26.29 -23.43 6.54
CA GLY A 108 26.52 -23.31 7.99
C GLY A 108 25.45 -22.52 8.78
N ASP A 109 24.54 -21.83 8.13
CA ASP A 109 23.47 -21.02 8.75
C ASP A 109 22.09 -21.59 8.43
N THR A 110 21.54 -22.35 9.36
CA THR A 110 20.19 -22.93 9.25
C THR A 110 19.07 -21.95 9.59
N LYS A 111 19.38 -20.79 10.15
CA LYS A 111 18.37 -19.82 10.61
C LYS A 111 17.61 -19.18 9.45
N ASN A 112 18.31 -18.78 8.40
CA ASN A 112 17.67 -18.19 7.21
C ASN A 112 16.86 -19.22 6.43
N ASP A 113 17.32 -20.47 6.33
CA ASP A 113 16.58 -21.54 5.66
C ASP A 113 15.20 -21.75 6.32
N THR A 114 15.14 -21.62 7.63
CA THR A 114 13.90 -21.71 8.38
C THR A 114 12.94 -20.55 8.05
N TRP A 115 13.45 -19.32 8.02
CA TRP A 115 12.63 -18.16 7.69
C TRP A 115 12.13 -18.20 6.24
N ILE A 116 12.94 -18.68 5.30
CA ILE A 116 12.50 -18.89 3.91
C ILE A 116 11.33 -19.84 3.85
N PHE A 117 11.38 -20.95 4.60
CA PHE A 117 10.27 -21.89 4.63
C PHE A 117 9.01 -21.25 5.28
N VAL A 118 9.14 -20.56 6.41
CA VAL A 118 8.03 -19.85 7.07
C VAL A 118 7.39 -18.86 6.10
N LEU A 119 8.19 -18.04 5.42
CA LEU A 119 7.70 -17.09 4.42
C LEU A 119 6.97 -17.79 3.28
N THR A 120 7.48 -18.95 2.84
CA THR A 120 6.86 -19.76 1.79
C THR A 120 5.47 -20.24 2.21
N VAL A 121 5.30 -20.68 3.45
CA VAL A 121 4.00 -21.08 4.02
C VAL A 121 3.05 -19.87 4.10
N LEU A 122 3.53 -18.75 4.63
CA LEU A 122 2.69 -17.55 4.86
C LEU A 122 2.23 -16.90 3.55
N LEU A 123 3.07 -16.90 2.52
CA LEU A 123 2.79 -16.23 1.25
C LEU A 123 1.99 -17.08 0.29
N SER A 124 2.04 -18.42 0.38
CA SER A 124 1.40 -19.30 -0.59
C SER A 124 -0.07 -19.57 -0.29
N SER A 125 -0.83 -19.89 -1.33
CA SER A 125 -2.16 -20.50 -1.26
C SER A 125 -2.11 -22.01 -1.49
N THR A 126 -1.04 -22.48 -2.15
CA THR A 126 -0.70 -23.91 -2.30
C THR A 126 0.80 -24.07 -2.05
N LEU A 127 1.15 -24.94 -1.12
CA LEU A 127 2.52 -25.28 -0.76
C LEU A 127 2.88 -26.66 -1.28
N ILE A 128 3.89 -26.73 -2.12
CA ILE A 128 4.46 -27.98 -2.62
C ILE A 128 5.69 -28.32 -1.79
N TYR A 129 5.66 -29.44 -1.07
CA TYR A 129 6.82 -29.98 -0.36
C TYR A 129 7.46 -31.09 -1.18
N ASN A 130 8.64 -30.84 -1.71
CA ASN A 130 9.32 -31.71 -2.66
C ASN A 130 10.42 -32.51 -1.98
N SER A 131 10.20 -33.81 -1.81
CA SER A 131 11.13 -34.77 -1.24
C SER A 131 11.64 -35.77 -2.28
N ARG A 132 12.51 -36.68 -1.89
CA ARG A 132 13.11 -37.69 -2.79
C ARG A 132 13.03 -39.08 -2.21
N GLY A 133 12.75 -40.06 -3.05
CA GLY A 133 12.72 -41.47 -2.69
C GLY A 133 11.44 -41.90 -2.00
N THR A 134 11.29 -41.58 -0.72
CA THR A 134 10.12 -41.95 0.10
C THR A 134 9.73 -40.82 1.05
N ILE A 135 8.53 -40.93 1.63
CA ILE A 135 8.15 -40.08 2.77
C ILE A 135 8.78 -40.69 4.02
N ASP A 136 9.87 -40.09 4.46
CA ASP A 136 10.67 -40.57 5.61
C ASP A 136 10.51 -39.68 6.86
N GLN A 137 11.05 -40.15 7.98
CA GLN A 137 10.97 -39.45 9.25
C GLN A 137 11.75 -38.12 9.21
N GLN A 138 12.84 -38.04 8.45
CA GLN A 138 13.63 -36.81 8.33
C GLN A 138 12.83 -35.70 7.66
N ALA A 139 12.08 -36.01 6.61
CA ALA A 139 11.18 -35.08 5.95
C ALA A 139 10.06 -34.61 6.88
N MET A 140 9.51 -35.53 7.70
CA MET A 140 8.51 -35.20 8.73
C MET A 140 9.06 -34.26 9.79
N ASP A 141 10.27 -34.54 10.30
CA ASP A 141 10.89 -33.71 11.35
C ASP A 141 11.23 -32.31 10.85
N GLN A 142 11.66 -32.17 9.59
CA GLN A 142 11.90 -30.87 8.96
C GLN A 142 10.62 -30.04 8.86
N LEU A 143 9.52 -30.64 8.41
CA LEU A 143 8.21 -29.99 8.36
C LEU A 143 7.74 -29.59 9.77
N HIS A 144 7.86 -30.49 10.73
CA HIS A 144 7.46 -30.22 12.11
C HIS A 144 8.21 -29.04 12.74
N TYR A 145 9.52 -28.97 12.54
CA TYR A 145 10.33 -27.87 13.06
C TYR A 145 9.85 -26.51 12.55
N VAL A 146 9.55 -26.43 11.27
CA VAL A 146 9.05 -25.18 10.66
C VAL A 146 7.63 -24.88 11.13
N MET A 147 6.77 -25.89 11.25
CA MET A 147 5.41 -25.71 11.72
C MET A 147 5.36 -25.19 13.15
N LYS A 148 6.24 -25.65 14.04
CA LYS A 148 6.38 -25.09 15.40
C LYS A 148 6.79 -23.63 15.41
N LEU A 149 7.66 -23.20 14.50
CA LEU A 149 8.01 -21.78 14.37
C LEU A 149 6.83 -20.96 13.83
N THR A 150 6.09 -21.52 12.86
CA THR A 150 4.88 -20.88 12.35
C THR A 150 3.80 -20.77 13.43
N GLU A 151 3.72 -21.72 14.35
CA GLU A 151 2.84 -21.67 15.52
C GLU A 151 3.27 -20.55 16.50
N GLN A 152 4.56 -20.37 16.75
CA GLN A 152 5.07 -19.24 17.55
C GLN A 152 4.79 -17.88 16.88
N VAL A 153 4.76 -17.83 15.56
CA VAL A 153 4.36 -16.66 14.77
C VAL A 153 2.94 -16.20 15.12
N LYS A 154 2.06 -17.11 15.51
CA LYS A 154 0.65 -16.81 15.80
C LYS A 154 0.39 -16.38 17.24
N LEU A 155 1.11 -16.94 18.20
CA LEU A 155 0.85 -16.78 19.63
C LEU A 155 1.31 -15.44 20.23
N LYS A 156 2.10 -14.64 19.51
CA LYS A 156 2.67 -13.38 20.03
C LYS A 156 1.84 -12.13 19.76
N ALA A 157 0.72 -12.21 19.06
CA ALA A 157 -0.09 -11.03 18.74
C ALA A 157 -0.93 -10.50 19.92
N ALA A 158 -1.11 -11.26 21.00
CA ALA A 158 -1.90 -10.82 22.16
C ALA A 158 -1.10 -10.91 23.47
N PRO A 159 -0.50 -9.83 23.97
CA PRO A 159 -0.05 -9.78 25.36
C PRO A 159 -1.29 -9.61 26.24
N GLY A 160 -1.79 -10.71 26.83
CA GLY A 160 -2.77 -10.63 27.91
C GLY A 160 -3.95 -11.61 27.93
N GLN A 161 -3.98 -12.65 27.11
CA GLN A 161 -5.00 -13.69 27.20
C GLN A 161 -4.41 -15.04 27.59
N SER A 162 -4.91 -15.53 28.72
CA SER A 162 -4.57 -16.80 29.35
C SER A 162 -5.27 -17.98 28.66
N GLU A 163 -4.51 -19.05 28.42
CA GLU A 163 -4.90 -20.48 28.47
C GLU A 163 -6.24 -20.92 27.83
N GLU A 164 -6.46 -20.59 26.54
CA GLU A 164 -7.42 -21.28 25.67
C GLU A 164 -6.75 -21.74 24.37
N GLU A 165 -5.63 -22.50 24.51
CA GLU A 165 -4.74 -22.86 23.38
C GLU A 165 -5.37 -23.78 22.33
N GLN A 166 -6.54 -24.39 22.58
CA GLN A 166 -7.18 -25.28 21.62
C GLN A 166 -8.17 -24.60 20.66
N GLU A 167 -8.79 -23.47 21.04
CA GLU A 167 -9.72 -22.74 20.16
C GLU A 167 -9.02 -21.88 19.10
N ASP A 168 -7.80 -21.41 19.36
CA ASP A 168 -7.09 -20.54 18.42
C ASP A 168 -6.52 -21.29 17.21
N SER A 169 -6.14 -22.55 17.36
CA SER A 169 -5.65 -23.36 16.24
C SER A 169 -6.75 -23.66 15.20
N GLU A 170 -8.01 -23.78 15.62
CA GLU A 170 -9.13 -23.96 14.69
C GLU A 170 -9.46 -22.70 13.86
N LYS A 171 -9.27 -21.52 14.44
CA LYS A 171 -9.50 -20.23 13.75
C LYS A 171 -8.45 -19.89 12.70
N VAL A 172 -7.26 -20.47 12.79
CA VAL A 172 -6.12 -20.14 11.94
C VAL A 172 -5.88 -21.15 10.83
N ALA A 173 -6.32 -22.41 11.02
CA ALA A 173 -6.21 -23.46 10.02
C ALA A 173 -6.75 -23.06 8.61
N PRO A 174 -7.82 -22.25 8.46
CA PRO A 174 -8.31 -21.80 7.16
C PRO A 174 -7.31 -20.95 6.34
N PHE A 175 -6.28 -20.38 6.97
CA PHE A 175 -5.32 -19.48 6.30
C PHE A 175 -4.03 -20.19 5.87
N PHE A 176 -3.89 -21.48 6.21
CA PHE A 176 -2.78 -22.29 5.72
C PHE A 176 -2.99 -22.69 4.28
N PRO A 177 -1.90 -22.83 3.50
CA PRO A 177 -2.01 -23.26 2.13
C PRO A 177 -2.53 -24.70 2.01
N ALA A 178 -3.18 -25.01 0.88
CA ALA A 178 -3.34 -26.39 0.45
C ALA A 178 -1.96 -27.03 0.33
N PHE A 179 -1.83 -28.27 0.76
CA PHE A 179 -0.55 -28.95 0.87
C PHE A 179 -0.42 -30.06 -0.18
N VAL A 180 0.67 -30.01 -0.94
CA VAL A 180 0.98 -31.01 -1.94
C VAL A 180 2.34 -31.60 -1.65
N TRP A 181 2.37 -32.89 -1.31
CA TRP A 181 3.62 -33.62 -1.17
C TRP A 181 4.05 -34.23 -2.49
N THR A 182 5.22 -33.89 -2.97
CA THR A 182 5.80 -34.50 -4.17
C THR A 182 7.00 -35.37 -3.79
N VAL A 183 7.02 -36.59 -4.24
CA VAL A 183 8.12 -37.55 -4.01
C VAL A 183 8.81 -37.83 -5.33
N ARG A 184 10.07 -37.41 -5.44
CA ARG A 184 10.89 -37.58 -6.65
C ARG A 184 11.68 -38.86 -6.61
N ASP A 185 11.96 -39.40 -7.81
CA ASP A 185 12.73 -40.64 -7.97
C ASP A 185 12.11 -41.80 -7.14
N PHE A 186 10.79 -41.89 -7.20
CA PHE A 186 10.03 -42.90 -6.48
C PHE A 186 10.24 -44.26 -7.12
N THR A 187 10.58 -45.28 -6.32
CA THR A 187 10.93 -46.62 -6.82
C THR A 187 10.14 -47.74 -6.15
N LEU A 188 9.20 -47.39 -5.28
CA LEU A 188 8.37 -48.37 -4.60
C LEU A 188 7.08 -48.65 -5.43
N GLN A 189 6.52 -49.85 -5.23
CA GLN A 189 5.16 -50.10 -5.68
C GLN A 189 4.20 -49.49 -4.66
N LEU A 190 3.14 -48.83 -5.16
CA LEU A 190 2.06 -48.30 -4.32
C LEU A 190 1.14 -49.43 -3.90
N GLU A 191 1.63 -50.24 -2.97
CA GLU A 191 0.93 -51.42 -2.48
C GLU A 191 1.13 -51.57 -0.97
N VAL A 192 0.07 -51.88 -0.23
CA VAL A 192 0.11 -52.17 1.21
C VAL A 192 -0.72 -53.46 1.43
N ASP A 193 -0.09 -54.43 2.10
CA ASP A 193 -0.69 -55.74 2.40
C ASP A 193 -1.28 -56.47 1.17
N GLY A 194 -0.63 -56.34 0.00
CA GLY A 194 -1.05 -56.96 -1.24
C GLY A 194 -2.21 -56.26 -1.96
N LYS A 195 -2.51 -55.01 -1.58
CA LYS A 195 -3.53 -54.17 -2.22
C LYS A 195 -2.88 -52.89 -2.77
N GLU A 196 -3.21 -52.59 -4.01
CA GLU A 196 -2.83 -51.34 -4.65
C GLU A 196 -3.48 -50.15 -3.92
N ILE A 197 -2.70 -49.10 -3.67
CA ILE A 197 -3.14 -47.86 -3.01
C ILE A 197 -2.83 -46.69 -3.91
N SER A 198 -3.58 -45.59 -3.74
CA SER A 198 -3.31 -44.30 -4.38
C SER A 198 -2.14 -43.58 -3.71
N GLU A 199 -1.57 -42.58 -4.41
CA GLU A 199 -0.53 -41.71 -3.85
C GLU A 199 -1.02 -40.99 -2.59
N ASP A 200 -2.30 -40.61 -2.53
CA ASP A 200 -2.92 -39.97 -1.37
C ASP A 200 -3.01 -40.93 -0.18
N GLU A 201 -3.40 -42.16 -0.42
CA GLU A 201 -3.45 -43.20 0.61
C GLU A 201 -2.04 -43.53 1.12
N TYR A 202 -1.02 -43.45 0.26
CA TYR A 202 0.40 -43.55 0.69
C TYR A 202 0.76 -42.44 1.65
N LEU A 203 0.41 -41.17 1.35
CA LEU A 203 0.64 -40.04 2.25
C LEU A 203 -0.10 -40.22 3.58
N GLU A 204 -1.40 -40.56 3.54
CA GLU A 204 -2.19 -40.74 4.77
C GLU A 204 -1.67 -41.92 5.62
N THR A 205 -1.14 -42.98 4.98
CA THR A 205 -0.47 -44.07 5.66
C THR A 205 0.80 -43.61 6.37
N ALA A 206 1.60 -42.77 5.71
CA ALA A 206 2.80 -42.17 6.31
C ALA A 206 2.47 -41.22 7.48
N LEU A 207 1.29 -40.57 7.45
CA LEU A 207 0.78 -39.68 8.50
C LEU A 207 -0.04 -40.41 9.58
N LYS A 208 -0.14 -41.75 9.53
CA LYS A 208 -0.88 -42.51 10.55
C LYS A 208 -0.21 -42.41 11.91
N LEU A 209 -1.01 -42.14 12.92
CA LEU A 209 -0.56 -42.05 14.31
C LEU A 209 -0.43 -43.44 14.91
N LYS A 210 0.50 -43.59 15.85
CA LYS A 210 0.66 -44.79 16.65
C LYS A 210 -0.06 -44.66 17.98
N ASP A 211 -0.69 -45.73 18.42
CA ASP A 211 -1.33 -45.80 19.72
C ASP A 211 -0.31 -45.93 20.83
N GLY A 212 -0.44 -45.19 21.91
CA GLY A 212 0.41 -45.25 23.10
C GLY A 212 0.85 -43.88 23.60
N SER A 213 1.41 -43.87 24.81
CA SER A 213 1.83 -42.63 25.52
C SER A 213 3.34 -42.59 25.81
N SER A 214 4.14 -43.51 25.26
CA SER A 214 5.60 -43.47 25.47
C SER A 214 6.22 -42.24 24.79
N SER A 215 7.35 -41.74 25.32
CA SER A 215 8.11 -40.63 24.75
C SER A 215 8.49 -40.86 23.29
N GLU A 216 8.76 -42.10 22.89
CA GLU A 216 9.07 -42.48 21.51
C GLU A 216 7.85 -42.35 20.60
N ILE A 217 6.67 -42.79 21.09
CA ILE A 217 5.41 -42.67 20.35
C ILE A 217 5.00 -41.20 20.23
N GLN A 218 5.14 -40.40 21.27
CA GLN A 218 4.89 -38.96 21.23
C GLN A 218 5.82 -38.28 20.21
N GLY A 219 7.14 -38.59 20.23
CA GLY A 219 8.08 -38.07 19.25
C GLY A 219 7.77 -38.48 17.81
N TYR A 220 7.23 -39.69 17.61
CA TYR A 220 6.75 -40.16 16.31
C TYR A 220 5.46 -39.45 15.84
N ASN A 221 4.51 -39.27 16.76
CA ASN A 221 3.17 -38.71 16.44
C ASN A 221 3.22 -37.18 16.25
N GLN A 222 4.00 -36.47 17.06
CA GLN A 222 4.02 -35.01 17.08
C GLN A 222 4.21 -34.35 15.69
N PRO A 223 5.15 -34.77 14.81
CA PRO A 223 5.25 -34.24 13.46
C PRO A 223 3.99 -34.50 12.61
N ARG A 224 3.42 -35.67 12.76
CA ARG A 224 2.24 -36.12 12.00
C ARG A 224 0.97 -35.39 12.40
N GLU A 225 0.75 -35.22 13.69
CA GLU A 225 -0.34 -34.42 14.26
C GLU A 225 -0.26 -32.98 13.77
N CYS A 226 0.91 -32.39 13.82
CA CYS A 226 1.17 -31.03 13.35
C CYS A 226 0.83 -30.88 11.88
N ILE A 227 1.31 -31.76 10.99
CA ILE A 227 1.00 -31.71 9.56
C ILE A 227 -0.51 -31.87 9.32
N ARG A 228 -1.18 -32.80 10.00
CA ARG A 228 -2.62 -33.04 9.86
C ARG A 228 -3.47 -31.86 10.37
N GLN A 229 -3.03 -31.20 11.42
CA GLN A 229 -3.70 -30.05 12.03
C GLN A 229 -3.65 -28.81 11.12
N PHE A 230 -2.47 -28.52 10.59
CA PHE A 230 -2.27 -27.29 9.82
C PHE A 230 -2.66 -27.42 8.36
N PHE A 231 -2.44 -28.57 7.75
CA PHE A 231 -2.79 -28.80 6.36
C PHE A 231 -4.01 -29.73 6.27
N ARG A 232 -5.20 -29.14 6.16
CA ARG A 232 -6.46 -29.90 6.03
C ARG A 232 -6.60 -30.55 4.66
N ASP A 233 -6.27 -29.81 3.59
CA ASP A 233 -6.21 -30.31 2.22
C ASP A 233 -4.80 -30.77 1.91
N ARG A 234 -4.67 -32.10 1.73
CA ARG A 234 -3.39 -32.74 1.44
C ARG A 234 -3.51 -33.60 0.19
N LYS A 235 -2.52 -33.51 -0.67
CA LYS A 235 -2.42 -34.28 -1.91
C LYS A 235 -1.00 -34.85 -2.05
N CYS A 236 -0.87 -36.03 -2.64
CA CYS A 236 0.42 -36.60 -2.93
C CYS A 236 0.59 -36.87 -4.42
N PHE A 237 1.81 -36.68 -4.91
CA PHE A 237 2.24 -37.09 -6.25
C PHE A 237 3.59 -37.78 -6.14
N VAL A 238 3.72 -38.88 -6.85
CA VAL A 238 5.00 -39.57 -7.01
C VAL A 238 5.50 -39.39 -8.43
N PHE A 239 6.80 -39.29 -8.58
CA PHE A 239 7.45 -39.08 -9.87
C PHE A 239 8.60 -40.06 -10.05
N ASP A 240 8.63 -40.70 -11.18
CA ASP A 240 9.74 -41.49 -11.66
C ASP A 240 10.94 -40.59 -12.02
N GLN A 241 12.04 -41.19 -12.45
CA GLN A 241 13.17 -40.43 -12.97
C GLN A 241 12.83 -39.88 -14.36
N PRO A 242 13.07 -38.58 -14.64
CA PRO A 242 12.71 -37.94 -15.91
C PRO A 242 13.48 -38.50 -17.10
N ALA A 243 14.68 -39.07 -16.88
CA ALA A 243 15.54 -39.59 -17.92
C ALA A 243 16.67 -40.44 -17.30
N HIS A 244 17.44 -41.11 -18.14
CA HIS A 244 18.61 -41.84 -17.68
C HIS A 244 19.63 -40.94 -16.99
N LYS A 245 20.33 -41.45 -15.99
CA LYS A 245 21.31 -40.70 -15.16
C LYS A 245 22.31 -39.86 -15.98
N ARG A 246 22.69 -40.30 -17.18
CA ARG A 246 23.62 -39.59 -18.06
C ARG A 246 23.00 -38.33 -18.65
N ASP A 247 21.70 -38.31 -18.85
CA ASP A 247 20.95 -37.26 -19.50
C ASP A 247 20.40 -36.22 -18.52
N LEU A 248 20.34 -36.55 -17.22
CA LEU A 248 19.91 -35.64 -16.16
C LEU A 248 20.74 -34.35 -16.07
N VAL A 249 22.01 -34.38 -16.50
CA VAL A 249 22.90 -33.21 -16.48
C VAL A 249 22.45 -32.16 -17.50
N ARG A 250 21.81 -32.59 -18.57
CA ARG A 250 21.32 -31.71 -19.66
C ARG A 250 19.79 -31.66 -19.75
N LEU A 251 19.11 -31.88 -18.62
CA LEU A 251 17.65 -31.96 -18.55
C LEU A 251 16.92 -30.73 -19.15
N GLU A 252 17.53 -29.54 -19.09
CA GLU A 252 17.02 -28.33 -19.73
C GLU A 252 17.08 -28.37 -21.28
N GLU A 253 17.91 -29.22 -21.85
CA GLU A 253 18.15 -29.31 -23.29
C GLU A 253 17.37 -30.46 -23.93
N LEU A 254 16.91 -31.44 -23.10
CA LEU A 254 16.16 -32.59 -23.58
C LEU A 254 14.86 -32.17 -24.26
N GLN A 255 14.56 -32.81 -25.39
CA GLN A 255 13.27 -32.69 -26.04
C GLN A 255 12.23 -33.56 -25.31
N ASP A 256 10.93 -33.32 -25.55
CA ASP A 256 9.87 -34.07 -24.85
C ASP A 256 9.92 -35.57 -25.16
N ASP A 257 10.38 -35.98 -26.34
CA ASP A 257 10.59 -37.37 -26.73
C ASP A 257 11.81 -38.06 -26.09
N GLU A 258 12.73 -37.29 -25.49
CA GLU A 258 13.87 -37.78 -24.71
C GLU A 258 13.58 -37.93 -23.22
N ILE A 259 12.43 -37.41 -22.76
CA ILE A 259 11.97 -37.51 -21.38
C ILE A 259 11.06 -38.72 -21.25
N ASP A 260 11.18 -39.46 -20.15
CA ASP A 260 10.38 -40.64 -19.86
C ASP A 260 8.90 -40.32 -19.98
N PRO A 261 8.12 -41.10 -20.79
CA PRO A 261 6.69 -40.84 -21.02
C PRO A 261 5.84 -40.93 -19.75
N GLU A 262 6.16 -41.84 -18.82
CA GLU A 262 5.44 -42.01 -17.56
C GLU A 262 5.69 -40.80 -16.65
N PHE A 263 6.93 -40.35 -16.57
CA PHE A 263 7.25 -39.10 -15.87
C PHE A 263 6.49 -37.90 -16.48
N GLN A 264 6.40 -37.79 -17.79
CA GLN A 264 5.64 -36.71 -18.41
C GLN A 264 4.16 -36.75 -18.04
N GLN A 265 3.53 -37.89 -18.03
CA GLN A 265 2.11 -38.07 -17.61
C GLN A 265 1.93 -37.68 -16.14
N GLN A 266 2.87 -38.08 -15.27
CA GLN A 266 2.86 -37.71 -13.84
C GLN A 266 2.96 -36.20 -13.66
N VAL A 267 3.84 -35.52 -14.42
CA VAL A 267 3.98 -34.07 -14.41
C VAL A 267 2.73 -33.38 -14.94
N GLU A 268 2.11 -33.89 -15.98
CA GLU A 268 0.88 -33.32 -16.52
C GLU A 268 -0.29 -33.47 -15.55
N LYS A 269 -0.47 -34.65 -14.93
CA LYS A 269 -1.44 -34.90 -13.84
C LYS A 269 -1.23 -33.90 -12.68
N PHE A 270 0.02 -33.72 -12.27
CA PHE A 270 0.39 -32.77 -11.23
C PHE A 270 0.06 -31.31 -11.62
N CYS A 271 0.49 -30.86 -12.78
CA CYS A 271 0.25 -29.51 -13.26
C CYS A 271 -1.26 -29.20 -13.38
N SER A 272 -2.01 -30.12 -13.95
CA SER A 272 -3.47 -29.99 -14.09
C SER A 272 -4.14 -29.85 -12.71
N HIS A 273 -3.74 -30.67 -11.74
CA HIS A 273 -4.27 -30.56 -10.38
C HIS A 273 -3.96 -29.19 -9.76
N ILE A 274 -2.72 -28.71 -9.87
CA ILE A 274 -2.33 -27.41 -9.32
C ILE A 274 -3.15 -26.28 -9.97
N TRP A 275 -3.28 -26.26 -11.29
CA TRP A 275 -4.04 -25.22 -11.98
C TRP A 275 -5.52 -25.22 -11.64
N GLU A 276 -6.13 -26.39 -11.50
CA GLU A 276 -7.56 -26.52 -11.22
C GLU A 276 -7.90 -26.25 -9.75
N LYS A 277 -7.10 -26.80 -8.83
CA LYS A 277 -7.44 -26.88 -7.40
C LYS A 277 -6.83 -25.80 -6.54
N SER A 278 -5.70 -25.17 -6.94
CA SER A 278 -5.11 -24.12 -6.12
C SER A 278 -6.06 -22.93 -5.96
N PRO A 279 -6.39 -22.54 -4.72
CA PRO A 279 -7.28 -21.40 -4.48
C PRO A 279 -6.53 -20.06 -4.66
N PRO A 280 -7.24 -18.96 -4.88
CA PRO A 280 -6.68 -17.63 -4.72
C PRO A 280 -6.15 -17.45 -3.30
N LYS A 281 -5.08 -16.66 -3.16
CA LYS A 281 -4.53 -16.33 -1.82
C LYS A 281 -5.51 -15.43 -1.08
N THR A 282 -5.87 -15.83 0.13
CA THR A 282 -6.72 -15.06 1.04
C THR A 282 -5.99 -14.74 2.35
N ILE A 283 -6.43 -13.69 3.01
CA ILE A 283 -6.02 -13.31 4.37
C ILE A 283 -7.22 -13.41 5.32
N PRO A 284 -7.03 -13.33 6.65
CA PRO A 284 -8.11 -13.21 7.63
C PRO A 284 -9.17 -12.20 7.20
N GLY A 285 -10.45 -12.53 7.41
CA GLY A 285 -11.58 -11.80 6.82
C GLY A 285 -12.00 -12.27 5.42
N GLY A 286 -11.34 -13.31 4.84
CA GLY A 286 -11.72 -13.92 3.56
C GLY A 286 -11.38 -13.09 2.32
N ARG A 287 -10.63 -12.01 2.47
CA ARG A 287 -10.29 -11.13 1.35
C ARG A 287 -9.22 -11.76 0.46
N ILE A 288 -9.50 -11.75 -0.84
CA ILE A 288 -8.57 -12.24 -1.87
C ILE A 288 -7.47 -11.19 -2.11
N LEU A 289 -6.21 -11.64 -2.14
CA LEU A 289 -5.08 -10.77 -2.44
C LEU A 289 -4.92 -10.52 -3.94
N THR A 290 -4.54 -9.27 -4.24
CA THR A 290 -3.95 -8.88 -5.53
C THR A 290 -2.43 -8.98 -5.47
N GLY A 291 -1.75 -8.79 -6.61
CA GLY A 291 -0.29 -8.72 -6.60
C GLY A 291 0.25 -7.59 -5.73
N THR A 292 -0.37 -6.41 -5.80
CA THR A 292 -0.03 -5.26 -4.95
C THR A 292 -0.06 -5.61 -3.45
N LEU A 293 -1.13 -6.27 -3.01
CA LEU A 293 -1.30 -6.68 -1.61
C LEU A 293 -0.31 -7.77 -1.20
N LEU A 294 -0.05 -8.73 -2.10
CA LEU A 294 0.95 -9.79 -1.88
C LEU A 294 2.35 -9.19 -1.70
N GLY A 295 2.72 -8.21 -2.53
CA GLY A 295 4.02 -7.54 -2.44
C GLY A 295 4.22 -6.83 -1.10
N LYS A 296 3.22 -6.06 -0.67
CA LYS A 296 3.24 -5.36 0.63
C LYS A 296 3.28 -6.34 1.81
N LEU A 297 2.53 -7.45 1.71
CA LEU A 297 2.54 -8.49 2.73
C LEU A 297 3.92 -9.13 2.86
N ALA A 298 4.56 -9.47 1.74
CA ALA A 298 5.90 -10.04 1.72
C ALA A 298 6.95 -9.07 2.27
N GLU A 299 6.88 -7.80 1.90
CA GLU A 299 7.75 -6.74 2.42
C GLU A 299 7.62 -6.63 3.94
N THR A 300 6.39 -6.52 4.46
CA THR A 300 6.11 -6.44 5.90
C THR A 300 6.68 -7.63 6.68
N TYR A 301 6.56 -8.84 6.15
CA TYR A 301 7.13 -10.03 6.80
C TYR A 301 8.67 -9.98 6.83
N VAL A 302 9.30 -9.58 5.73
CA VAL A 302 10.76 -9.49 5.67
C VAL A 302 11.29 -8.40 6.61
N GLU A 303 10.67 -7.23 6.65
CA GLU A 303 11.01 -6.16 7.59
C GLU A 303 10.89 -6.60 9.05
N THR A 304 9.82 -7.33 9.36
CA THR A 304 9.62 -7.89 10.70
C THR A 304 10.73 -8.87 11.09
N ILE A 305 11.12 -9.77 10.18
CA ILE A 305 12.23 -10.71 10.41
C ILE A 305 13.56 -9.95 10.57
N GLN A 306 13.81 -8.94 9.77
CA GLN A 306 15.02 -8.13 9.84
C GLN A 306 15.13 -7.36 11.17
N SER A 307 14.01 -6.92 11.72
CA SER A 307 13.97 -6.26 13.05
C SER A 307 14.27 -7.24 14.20
N GLY A 308 14.39 -8.52 13.91
CA GLY A 308 14.57 -9.59 14.91
C GLY A 308 13.25 -10.02 15.58
N ALA A 309 12.13 -9.50 15.11
CA ALA A 309 10.82 -9.92 15.56
C ALA A 309 10.33 -11.16 14.78
N VAL A 310 9.36 -11.85 15.36
CA VAL A 310 8.71 -12.99 14.69
C VAL A 310 7.54 -12.45 13.89
N PRO A 311 7.43 -12.74 12.58
CA PRO A 311 6.30 -12.29 11.76
C PRO A 311 4.98 -12.84 12.33
N CYS A 312 3.99 -11.97 12.43
CA CYS A 312 2.65 -12.33 12.86
C CYS A 312 1.65 -12.01 11.75
N LEU A 313 0.79 -12.98 11.40
CA LEU A 313 -0.19 -12.80 10.34
C LEU A 313 -1.16 -11.66 10.65
N GLU A 314 -1.66 -11.58 11.88
CA GLU A 314 -2.58 -10.52 12.32
C GLU A 314 -1.92 -9.14 12.25
N SER A 315 -0.70 -9.00 12.76
CA SER A 315 0.03 -7.74 12.71
C SER A 315 0.31 -7.28 11.27
N ALA A 316 0.64 -8.22 10.37
CA ALA A 316 0.86 -7.92 8.96
C ALA A 316 -0.45 -7.53 8.25
N VAL A 317 -1.56 -8.21 8.57
CA VAL A 317 -2.89 -7.87 8.05
C VAL A 317 -3.36 -6.52 8.56
N LEU A 318 -3.14 -6.21 9.84
CA LEU A 318 -3.44 -4.89 10.41
C LEU A 318 -2.61 -3.77 9.74
N ALA A 319 -1.32 -4.01 9.50
CA ALA A 319 -0.47 -3.07 8.77
C ALA A 319 -0.97 -2.86 7.33
N LEU A 320 -1.33 -3.96 6.64
CA LEU A 320 -1.89 -3.93 5.31
C LEU A 320 -3.24 -3.20 5.27
N ALA A 321 -4.12 -3.50 6.24
CA ALA A 321 -5.41 -2.84 6.39
C ALA A 321 -5.27 -1.31 6.53
N LYS A 322 -4.35 -0.84 7.36
CA LYS A 322 -4.07 0.60 7.51
C LYS A 322 -3.65 1.26 6.20
N ILE A 323 -2.76 0.61 5.46
CA ILE A 323 -2.28 1.12 4.17
C ILE A 323 -3.42 1.18 3.14
N GLU A 324 -4.20 0.11 3.04
CA GLU A 324 -5.30 0.03 2.07
C GLU A 324 -6.48 0.93 2.47
N ASN A 325 -6.81 1.04 3.75
CA ASN A 325 -7.86 1.93 4.23
C ASN A 325 -7.48 3.40 3.96
N ALA A 326 -6.22 3.78 4.18
CA ALA A 326 -5.72 5.11 3.81
C ALA A 326 -5.78 5.35 2.29
N ALA A 327 -5.46 4.34 1.48
CA ALA A 327 -5.59 4.42 0.03
C ALA A 327 -7.06 4.52 -0.41
N ALA A 328 -7.96 3.78 0.23
CA ALA A 328 -9.39 3.83 -0.03
C ALA A 328 -10.00 5.21 0.29
N VAL A 329 -9.60 5.83 1.42
CA VAL A 329 -9.99 7.20 1.76
C VAL A 329 -9.55 8.17 0.66
N LYS A 330 -8.29 8.10 0.24
CA LYS A 330 -7.75 9.00 -0.78
C LYS A 330 -8.49 8.88 -2.12
N GLU A 331 -8.78 7.65 -2.53
CA GLU A 331 -9.50 7.39 -3.78
C GLU A 331 -10.95 7.88 -3.69
N ALA A 332 -11.62 7.62 -2.56
CA ALA A 332 -12.97 8.08 -2.29
C ALA A 332 -13.05 9.62 -2.29
N VAL A 333 -12.12 10.31 -1.64
CA VAL A 333 -12.04 11.79 -1.64
C VAL A 333 -11.80 12.32 -3.05
N THR A 334 -10.98 11.65 -3.84
CA THR A 334 -10.74 12.05 -5.24
C THR A 334 -12.01 11.89 -6.05
N LEU A 335 -12.70 10.75 -5.94
CA LEU A 335 -13.97 10.53 -6.61
C LEU A 335 -15.01 11.60 -6.24
N TYR A 336 -15.15 11.90 -4.94
CA TYR A 336 -16.08 12.95 -4.49
C TYR A 336 -15.77 14.30 -5.12
N ARG A 337 -14.51 14.70 -5.14
CA ARG A 337 -14.07 15.95 -5.76
C ARG A 337 -14.41 16.00 -7.24
N ASP A 338 -14.06 14.94 -7.96
CA ASP A 338 -14.29 14.83 -9.40
C ASP A 338 -15.79 14.87 -9.73
N LEU A 339 -16.64 14.20 -8.95
CA LEU A 339 -18.09 14.21 -9.10
C LEU A 339 -18.65 15.62 -8.88
N MET A 340 -18.22 16.29 -7.81
CA MET A 340 -18.65 17.66 -7.52
C MET A 340 -18.18 18.63 -8.60
N GLU A 341 -16.93 18.55 -9.06
CA GLU A 341 -16.40 19.42 -10.13
C GLU A 341 -17.13 19.23 -11.46
N GLN A 342 -17.54 18.01 -11.78
CA GLN A 342 -18.24 17.70 -13.04
C GLN A 342 -19.72 18.10 -13.01
N GLN A 343 -20.38 17.99 -11.86
CA GLN A 343 -21.83 18.14 -11.75
C GLN A 343 -22.26 19.50 -11.19
N ALA A 344 -21.44 20.15 -10.37
CA ALA A 344 -21.79 21.44 -9.78
C ALA A 344 -21.70 22.56 -10.82
N LYS A 345 -22.87 23.14 -11.15
CA LYS A 345 -22.97 24.32 -12.00
C LYS A 345 -23.22 25.56 -11.12
N LEU A 346 -22.14 26.23 -10.75
CA LEU A 346 -22.22 27.42 -9.88
C LEU A 346 -22.52 28.70 -10.67
N PRO A 347 -23.28 29.62 -10.11
CA PRO A 347 -24.04 29.48 -8.87
C PRO A 347 -25.33 28.68 -9.05
N THR A 348 -25.74 27.93 -8.02
CA THR A 348 -27.05 27.26 -7.94
C THR A 348 -28.12 28.28 -7.48
N GLU A 349 -29.37 28.03 -7.85
CA GLU A 349 -30.47 28.91 -7.42
C GLU A 349 -30.72 28.84 -5.91
N THR A 350 -30.55 27.68 -5.34
CA THR A 350 -30.71 27.46 -3.90
C THR A 350 -29.50 26.71 -3.31
N VAL A 351 -29.26 26.91 -2.02
CA VAL A 351 -28.28 26.10 -1.28
C VAL A 351 -28.68 24.63 -1.28
N GLN A 352 -29.98 24.35 -1.29
CA GLN A 352 -30.51 22.98 -1.24
C GLN A 352 -30.10 22.17 -2.48
N GLU A 353 -30.10 22.76 -3.67
CA GLU A 353 -29.64 22.10 -4.90
C GLU A 353 -28.19 21.61 -4.77
N LEU A 354 -27.30 22.41 -4.17
CA LEU A 354 -25.91 22.05 -3.95
C LEU A 354 -25.77 20.96 -2.87
N LEU A 355 -26.60 21.03 -1.81
CA LEU A 355 -26.63 20.02 -0.76
C LEU A 355 -27.21 18.68 -1.23
N ASP A 356 -28.20 18.71 -2.13
CA ASP A 356 -28.75 17.50 -2.73
C ASP A 356 -27.70 16.81 -3.63
N LEU A 357 -26.97 17.61 -4.42
CA LEU A 357 -25.86 17.12 -5.22
C LEU A 357 -24.75 16.53 -4.33
N HIS A 358 -24.35 17.25 -3.25
CA HIS A 358 -23.41 16.74 -2.27
C HIS A 358 -23.84 15.39 -1.74
N SER A 359 -25.10 15.25 -1.30
CA SER A 359 -25.63 14.01 -0.73
C SER A 359 -25.62 12.85 -1.73
N GLN A 360 -25.81 13.15 -3.01
CA GLN A 360 -25.67 12.15 -4.06
C GLN A 360 -24.21 11.72 -4.22
N CYS A 361 -23.29 12.67 -4.38
CA CYS A 361 -21.86 12.40 -4.53
C CYS A 361 -21.26 11.69 -3.32
N GLU A 362 -21.67 12.09 -2.12
CA GLU A 362 -21.27 11.45 -0.86
C GLU A 362 -21.68 9.97 -0.82
N ARG A 363 -22.90 9.65 -1.24
CA ARG A 363 -23.38 8.26 -1.28
C ARG A 363 -22.54 7.39 -2.21
N GLU A 364 -22.25 7.87 -3.43
CA GLU A 364 -21.39 7.16 -4.38
C GLU A 364 -19.97 6.98 -3.84
N THR A 365 -19.46 7.98 -3.14
CA THR A 365 -18.17 7.98 -2.47
C THR A 365 -18.11 6.95 -1.34
N LEU A 366 -19.13 6.89 -0.49
CA LEU A 366 -19.24 5.93 0.59
C LEU A 366 -19.37 4.49 0.08
N GLU A 367 -20.11 4.28 -1.02
CA GLU A 367 -20.20 2.96 -1.66
C GLU A 367 -18.83 2.48 -2.18
N LEU A 368 -18.03 3.36 -2.78
CA LEU A 368 -16.66 3.02 -3.20
C LEU A 368 -15.78 2.67 -2.00
N PHE A 369 -15.83 3.50 -0.96
CA PHE A 369 -15.06 3.29 0.26
C PHE A 369 -15.42 1.95 0.92
N GLN A 370 -16.72 1.64 1.10
CA GLN A 370 -17.20 0.39 1.69
C GLN A 370 -16.76 -0.86 0.90
N LYS A 371 -16.69 -0.77 -0.42
CA LYS A 371 -16.22 -1.87 -1.27
C LYS A 371 -14.72 -2.16 -1.13
N ARG A 372 -13.94 -1.17 -0.70
CA ARG A 372 -12.47 -1.26 -0.65
C ARG A 372 -11.89 -1.35 0.74
N VAL A 373 -12.57 -0.85 1.75
CA VAL A 373 -12.08 -0.80 3.13
C VAL A 373 -11.94 -2.21 3.73
N PHE A 374 -10.92 -2.38 4.55
CA PHE A 374 -10.79 -3.54 5.43
C PHE A 374 -11.58 -3.31 6.71
N GLU A 375 -12.13 -4.39 7.29
CA GLU A 375 -13.00 -4.30 8.47
C GLU A 375 -12.30 -3.78 9.74
N ASP A 376 -10.98 -3.85 9.80
CA ASP A 376 -10.20 -3.38 10.93
C ASP A 376 -10.09 -1.84 10.93
N ASP A 377 -10.43 -1.23 12.06
CA ASP A 377 -10.34 0.22 12.33
C ASP A 377 -11.13 1.12 11.35
N ILE A 378 -12.23 0.60 10.79
CA ILE A 378 -13.07 1.31 9.82
C ILE A 378 -13.51 2.68 10.35
N CYS A 379 -13.85 2.77 11.64
CA CYS A 379 -14.41 4.00 12.23
C CYS A 379 -13.46 5.19 12.10
N SER A 380 -12.15 4.99 12.28
CA SER A 380 -11.18 6.08 12.20
C SER A 380 -11.00 6.57 10.76
N PHE A 381 -10.92 5.66 9.80
CA PHE A 381 -10.81 5.99 8.38
C PHE A 381 -12.11 6.57 7.80
N GLN A 382 -13.26 6.10 8.28
CA GLN A 382 -14.54 6.68 7.91
C GLN A 382 -14.68 8.11 8.45
N ALA A 383 -14.23 8.37 9.68
CA ALA A 383 -14.20 9.71 10.23
C ALA A 383 -13.28 10.65 9.44
N ASP A 384 -12.10 10.17 9.04
CA ASP A 384 -11.18 10.92 8.18
C ASP A 384 -11.79 11.22 6.81
N LEU A 385 -12.43 10.23 6.16
CA LEU A 385 -13.16 10.42 4.91
C LEU A 385 -14.24 11.50 5.08
N THR A 386 -15.08 11.37 6.11
CA THR A 386 -16.16 12.32 6.37
C THR A 386 -15.62 13.73 6.56
N HIS A 387 -14.55 13.88 7.33
CA HIS A 387 -13.91 15.18 7.55
C HIS A 387 -13.42 15.81 6.26
N GLN A 388 -12.72 15.05 5.39
CA GLN A 388 -12.22 15.57 4.12
C GLN A 388 -13.35 15.91 3.13
N VAL A 389 -14.42 15.11 3.10
CA VAL A 389 -15.62 15.39 2.29
C VAL A 389 -16.30 16.67 2.76
N GLU A 390 -16.46 16.86 4.07
CA GLU A 390 -17.01 18.08 4.66
C GLU A 390 -16.18 19.32 4.30
N GLU A 391 -14.86 19.27 4.38
CA GLU A 391 -13.98 20.38 3.98
C GLU A 391 -14.17 20.78 2.51
N ILE A 392 -14.30 19.79 1.63
CA ILE A 392 -14.54 20.03 0.20
C ILE A 392 -15.94 20.60 -0.02
N LYS A 393 -16.97 20.05 0.64
CA LYS A 393 -18.35 20.59 0.61
C LYS A 393 -18.35 22.07 1.02
N ASP A 394 -17.71 22.41 2.13
CA ASP A 394 -17.66 23.78 2.62
C ASP A 394 -16.95 24.72 1.64
N LYS A 395 -15.97 24.21 0.91
CA LYS A 395 -15.36 24.96 -0.19
C LYS A 395 -16.36 25.24 -1.31
N PHE A 396 -17.10 24.22 -1.76
CA PHE A 396 -18.11 24.40 -2.81
C PHE A 396 -19.23 25.36 -2.40
N LEU A 397 -19.64 25.34 -1.12
CA LEU A 397 -20.60 26.31 -0.58
C LEU A 397 -20.06 27.74 -0.68
N ARG A 398 -18.83 27.98 -0.29
CA ARG A 398 -18.18 29.31 -0.43
C ARG A 398 -18.03 29.72 -1.89
N ASP A 399 -17.61 28.82 -2.74
CA ASP A 399 -17.46 29.09 -4.17
C ASP A 399 -18.80 29.41 -4.82
N ASN A 400 -19.89 28.76 -4.38
CA ASN A 400 -21.24 29.01 -4.82
C ASN A 400 -21.73 30.40 -4.39
N GLU A 401 -21.52 30.77 -3.13
CA GLU A 401 -21.87 32.12 -2.65
C GLU A 401 -21.07 33.19 -3.39
N GLN A 402 -19.78 32.95 -3.62
CA GLN A 402 -18.95 33.91 -4.35
C GLN A 402 -19.37 34.05 -5.80
N ALA A 403 -19.62 32.94 -6.50
CA ALA A 403 -20.11 32.95 -7.89
C ALA A 403 -21.46 33.66 -8.00
N SER A 404 -22.35 33.44 -7.03
CA SER A 404 -23.64 34.15 -6.96
C SER A 404 -23.44 35.66 -6.73
N ARG A 405 -22.59 36.04 -5.79
CA ARG A 405 -22.24 37.43 -5.49
C ARG A 405 -21.68 38.14 -6.72
N ASP A 406 -20.68 37.55 -7.37
CA ASP A 406 -20.04 38.10 -8.56
C ASP A 406 -21.04 38.35 -9.69
N LYS A 407 -21.93 37.39 -9.92
CA LYS A 407 -22.97 37.49 -10.93
C LYS A 407 -24.01 38.55 -10.61
N CYS A 408 -24.46 38.64 -9.36
CA CYS A 408 -25.38 39.65 -8.87
C CYS A 408 -24.80 41.05 -8.95
N GLU A 409 -23.56 41.23 -8.50
CA GLU A 409 -22.86 42.52 -8.57
C GLU A 409 -22.63 42.96 -10.01
N ALA A 410 -22.30 42.05 -10.93
CA ALA A 410 -22.16 42.33 -12.34
C ALA A 410 -23.50 42.78 -12.93
N ALA A 411 -24.60 42.06 -12.67
CA ALA A 411 -25.94 42.41 -13.14
C ALA A 411 -26.39 43.77 -12.60
N LEU A 412 -26.22 44.02 -11.30
CA LEU A 412 -26.56 45.31 -10.70
C LEU A 412 -25.70 46.45 -11.24
N ARG A 413 -24.43 46.22 -11.50
CA ARG A 413 -23.52 47.20 -12.11
C ARG A 413 -23.98 47.58 -13.51
N ASP A 414 -24.35 46.59 -14.31
CA ASP A 414 -24.83 46.83 -15.68
C ASP A 414 -26.17 47.57 -15.70
N LEU A 415 -27.10 47.16 -14.86
CA LEU A 415 -28.38 47.82 -14.72
C LEU A 415 -28.26 49.23 -14.19
N PHE A 416 -27.33 49.47 -13.26
CA PHE A 416 -27.12 50.77 -12.65
C PHE A 416 -26.41 51.76 -13.56
N GLN A 417 -25.71 51.32 -14.61
CA GLN A 417 -25.09 52.23 -15.59
C GLN A 417 -26.07 53.26 -16.19
N TYR A 418 -27.32 52.85 -16.34
CA TYR A 418 -28.35 53.79 -16.80
C TYR A 418 -28.62 54.89 -15.78
N MET A 419 -28.72 54.56 -14.50
CA MET A 419 -28.90 55.55 -13.43
C MET A 419 -27.63 56.40 -13.23
N ASP A 420 -26.43 55.85 -13.37
CA ASP A 420 -25.16 56.59 -13.30
C ASP A 420 -25.06 57.66 -14.37
N ARG A 421 -25.51 57.38 -15.59
CA ARG A 421 -25.57 58.38 -16.66
C ARG A 421 -26.54 59.51 -16.33
N LYS A 422 -27.69 59.21 -15.72
CA LYS A 422 -28.67 60.22 -15.28
C LYS A 422 -28.13 61.05 -14.11
N LEU A 423 -27.43 60.42 -13.16
CA LEU A 423 -26.73 61.07 -12.05
C LEU A 423 -25.68 62.06 -12.57
N SER A 424 -24.81 61.57 -13.46
CA SER A 424 -23.74 62.40 -14.07
C SER A 424 -24.28 63.52 -14.93
N GLY A 425 -25.40 63.32 -15.56
CA GLY A 425 -26.10 64.33 -16.34
C GLY A 425 -26.92 65.33 -15.52
N GLY A 426 -26.92 65.19 -14.17
CA GLY A 426 -27.66 66.13 -13.30
C GLY A 426 -29.22 65.95 -13.38
N VAL A 427 -29.68 64.83 -13.94
CA VAL A 427 -31.13 64.58 -14.17
C VAL A 427 -31.89 64.52 -12.84
N TYR A 428 -31.23 64.09 -11.75
CA TYR A 428 -31.86 64.05 -10.43
C TYR A 428 -31.59 65.30 -9.58
N SER A 429 -30.83 66.28 -10.09
CA SER A 429 -30.53 67.52 -9.42
C SER A 429 -31.55 68.60 -9.70
N VAL A 430 -32.80 68.23 -10.09
CA VAL A 430 -33.90 69.10 -10.41
C VAL A 430 -35.05 68.88 -9.41
N PRO A 431 -35.92 69.86 -9.21
CA PRO A 431 -37.12 69.67 -8.38
C PRO A 431 -37.99 68.49 -8.90
N GLY A 432 -38.29 67.54 -8.00
CA GLY A 432 -38.96 66.28 -8.35
C GLY A 432 -37.95 65.15 -8.78
N GLY A 433 -36.67 65.40 -8.84
CA GLY A 433 -35.64 64.45 -9.21
C GLY A 433 -35.58 63.21 -8.26
N TYR A 434 -36.05 63.36 -7.02
CA TYR A 434 -36.17 62.27 -6.10
C TYR A 434 -37.20 61.21 -6.51
N GLU A 435 -38.35 61.64 -6.99
CA GLU A 435 -39.37 60.71 -7.50
C GLU A 435 -38.92 60.01 -8.77
N LEU A 436 -38.20 60.67 -9.65
CA LEU A 436 -37.59 60.09 -10.84
C LEU A 436 -36.52 59.08 -10.41
N PHE A 437 -35.70 59.41 -9.41
CA PHE A 437 -34.72 58.51 -8.86
C PHE A 437 -35.35 57.25 -8.26
N LYS A 438 -36.43 57.40 -7.49
CA LYS A 438 -37.19 56.28 -6.93
C LYS A 438 -37.80 55.38 -8.00
N GLY A 439 -38.40 55.97 -9.02
CA GLY A 439 -38.96 55.24 -10.15
C GLY A 439 -37.92 54.45 -10.92
N ASP A 440 -36.77 55.07 -11.19
CA ASP A 440 -35.63 54.38 -11.83
C ASP A 440 -35.04 53.26 -10.94
N GLN A 441 -34.98 53.49 -9.61
CA GLN A 441 -34.55 52.49 -8.65
C GLN A 441 -35.51 51.27 -8.61
N GLN A 442 -36.82 51.53 -8.63
CA GLN A 442 -37.80 50.45 -8.67
C GLN A 442 -37.75 49.66 -9.98
N ALA A 443 -37.61 50.34 -11.12
CA ALA A 443 -37.42 49.69 -12.41
C ALA A 443 -36.12 48.88 -12.50
N LEU A 444 -35.07 49.29 -11.78
CA LEU A 444 -33.85 48.55 -11.67
C LEU A 444 -34.07 47.26 -10.87
N VAL A 445 -34.80 47.32 -9.75
CA VAL A 445 -35.12 46.14 -8.93
C VAL A 445 -35.93 45.14 -9.75
N GLU A 446 -36.98 45.58 -10.44
CA GLU A 446 -37.80 44.72 -11.31
C GLU A 446 -36.95 44.01 -12.38
N LYS A 447 -36.10 44.75 -13.09
CA LYS A 447 -35.17 44.18 -14.08
C LYS A 447 -34.15 43.21 -13.45
N TYR A 448 -33.68 43.52 -12.24
CA TYR A 448 -32.76 42.62 -11.54
C TYR A 448 -33.47 41.33 -11.15
N GLU A 449 -34.72 41.38 -10.71
CA GLU A 449 -35.52 40.19 -10.39
C GLU A 449 -35.71 39.27 -11.61
N GLU A 450 -35.82 39.82 -12.80
CA GLU A 450 -35.95 39.07 -14.06
C GLU A 450 -34.64 38.40 -14.52
N VAL A 451 -33.46 38.75 -13.96
CA VAL A 451 -32.19 38.14 -14.34
C VAL A 451 -32.14 36.69 -13.87
N PRO A 452 -31.99 35.70 -14.76
CA PRO A 452 -31.96 34.29 -14.37
C PRO A 452 -30.62 33.87 -13.81
N GLY A 453 -30.62 32.86 -12.95
CA GLY A 453 -29.40 32.21 -12.44
C GLY A 453 -28.58 33.10 -11.53
N LYS A 454 -29.19 33.97 -10.76
CA LYS A 454 -28.49 34.85 -9.80
C LYS A 454 -27.90 34.10 -8.62
N GLY A 455 -28.57 33.03 -8.24
CA GLY A 455 -28.11 32.17 -7.14
C GLY A 455 -28.43 32.70 -5.75
N VAL A 456 -27.86 32.04 -4.77
CA VAL A 456 -28.21 32.13 -3.34
C VAL A 456 -28.01 33.52 -2.72
N MET A 457 -27.13 34.36 -3.27
CA MET A 457 -26.82 35.69 -2.74
C MET A 457 -27.68 36.81 -3.38
N ALA A 458 -28.65 36.47 -4.24
CA ALA A 458 -29.41 37.44 -5.01
C ALA A 458 -30.06 38.54 -4.16
N ASP A 459 -30.77 38.15 -3.11
CA ASP A 459 -31.46 39.09 -2.23
C ASP A 459 -30.51 39.87 -1.35
N ALA A 460 -29.48 39.21 -0.81
CA ALA A 460 -28.49 39.83 0.06
C ALA A 460 -27.70 40.93 -0.69
N VAL A 461 -27.24 40.63 -1.91
CA VAL A 461 -26.49 41.59 -2.73
C VAL A 461 -27.37 42.71 -3.18
N LEU A 462 -28.65 42.47 -3.52
CA LEU A 462 -29.61 43.51 -3.84
C LEU A 462 -29.82 44.44 -2.63
N GLN A 463 -30.04 43.90 -1.44
CA GLN A 463 -30.20 44.67 -0.21
C GLN A 463 -28.97 45.49 0.13
N GLU A 464 -27.79 44.89 0.07
CA GLU A 464 -26.50 45.60 0.27
C GLU A 464 -26.36 46.73 -0.75
N PHE A 465 -26.71 46.47 -2.02
CA PHE A 465 -26.67 47.47 -3.08
C PHE A 465 -27.65 48.60 -2.83
N LEU A 466 -28.93 48.32 -2.53
CA LEU A 466 -29.94 49.30 -2.21
C LEU A 466 -29.60 50.10 -0.96
N GLN A 467 -29.12 49.45 0.07
CA GLN A 467 -28.71 50.08 1.31
C GLN A 467 -27.51 51.03 1.09
N SER A 468 -26.53 50.60 0.28
CA SER A 468 -25.41 51.46 -0.10
C SER A 468 -25.84 52.72 -0.87
N ARG A 469 -27.01 52.70 -1.52
CA ARG A 469 -27.58 53.80 -2.30
C ARG A 469 -28.60 54.63 -1.52
N GLU A 470 -29.00 54.21 -0.33
CA GLU A 470 -29.95 54.94 0.51
C GLU A 470 -29.46 56.36 0.84
N ALA A 471 -28.15 56.50 1.12
CA ALA A 471 -27.51 57.79 1.35
C ALA A 471 -27.58 58.69 0.11
N LEU A 472 -27.46 58.11 -1.08
CA LEU A 472 -27.59 58.84 -2.34
C LEU A 472 -29.00 59.38 -2.51
N GLY A 473 -30.04 58.58 -2.23
CA GLY A 473 -31.44 59.01 -2.26
C GLY A 473 -31.70 60.09 -1.22
N LYS A 474 -31.16 59.96 0.01
CA LYS A 474 -31.27 61.00 1.04
C LYS A 474 -30.58 62.31 0.62
N ASN A 475 -29.46 62.21 -0.07
CA ASN A 475 -28.74 63.38 -0.58
C ASN A 475 -29.44 64.08 -1.72
N ILE A 476 -30.08 63.32 -2.64
CA ILE A 476 -30.93 63.86 -3.71
C ILE A 476 -32.14 64.57 -3.08
N LEU A 477 -32.65 64.03 -1.97
CA LEU A 477 -33.80 64.61 -1.27
C LEU A 477 -33.44 65.91 -0.52
N ASN A 478 -32.31 65.95 0.07
CA ASN A 478 -31.92 67.10 0.92
C ASN A 478 -31.20 68.23 0.24
N ILE A 479 -31.35 68.36 -1.06
CA ILE A 479 -30.77 69.47 -1.83
C ILE A 479 -29.41 69.96 -1.31
N ASP A 480 -28.44 69.88 -2.12
CA ASP A 480 -27.38 70.83 -2.36
C ASP A 480 -25.99 70.68 -1.77
N LEU A 481 -25.67 70.13 -0.74
CA LEU A 481 -24.29 70.38 -0.26
C LEU A 481 -23.49 69.18 0.21
N ALA A 482 -24.10 68.10 0.48
CA ALA A 482 -23.38 66.95 1.07
C ALA A 482 -23.11 65.78 0.11
N LEU A 483 -23.56 65.89 -1.14
CA LEU A 483 -23.54 64.82 -2.10
C LEU A 483 -22.14 64.31 -2.46
N ALA A 484 -21.24 65.24 -2.72
CA ALA A 484 -19.88 64.87 -3.16
C ALA A 484 -19.00 64.35 -2.02
N GLU A 485 -19.23 64.83 -0.77
CA GLU A 485 -18.41 64.46 0.36
C GLU A 485 -18.87 63.13 0.97
N LYS A 486 -20.17 62.95 1.15
CA LYS A 486 -20.73 61.68 1.65
C LYS A 486 -20.65 60.54 0.64
N ASP A 487 -20.77 60.82 -0.64
CA ASP A 487 -20.58 59.79 -1.68
C ASP A 487 -19.13 59.31 -1.74
N LYS A 488 -18.18 60.23 -1.42
CA LYS A 488 -16.78 59.90 -1.33
C LYS A 488 -16.45 59.07 -0.07
N GLU A 489 -17.08 59.34 1.06
CA GLU A 489 -16.96 58.58 2.29
C GLU A 489 -17.56 57.20 2.16
N LEU A 490 -18.77 57.08 1.57
CA LEU A 490 -19.45 55.82 1.36
C LEU A 490 -18.67 54.89 0.42
N LYS A 491 -18.16 55.46 -0.65
CA LYS A 491 -17.33 54.75 -1.63
C LYS A 491 -16.00 54.30 -1.00
N SER A 492 -15.41 55.14 -0.16
CA SER A 492 -14.19 54.81 0.60
C SER A 492 -14.42 53.63 1.56
N VAL A 493 -15.54 53.64 2.30
CA VAL A 493 -15.89 52.60 3.25
C VAL A 493 -16.17 51.24 2.54
N GLN A 494 -16.84 51.31 1.40
CA GLN A 494 -17.16 50.13 0.60
C GLN A 494 -15.92 49.53 -0.04
N ASP A 495 -15.03 50.38 -0.58
CA ASP A 495 -13.73 49.96 -1.15
C ASP A 495 -12.78 49.44 -0.07
N GLN A 496 -12.88 49.97 1.15
CA GLN A 496 -12.10 49.46 2.30
C GLN A 496 -12.66 48.10 2.74
N TYR A 497 -13.97 47.95 2.84
CA TYR A 497 -14.62 46.70 3.21
C TYR A 497 -14.34 45.58 2.18
N GLU A 498 -14.40 45.91 0.88
CA GLU A 498 -14.08 44.98 -0.17
C GLU A 498 -12.58 44.60 -0.16
N ARG A 499 -11.69 45.55 0.09
CA ARG A 499 -10.27 45.29 0.24
C ARG A 499 -9.97 44.40 1.46
N ASP A 500 -10.57 44.71 2.61
CA ASP A 500 -10.38 43.95 3.82
C ASP A 500 -10.95 42.52 3.67
N LYS A 501 -12.08 42.39 2.96
CA LYS A 501 -12.69 41.09 2.66
C LYS A 501 -11.85 40.27 1.68
N GLN A 502 -11.34 40.91 0.61
CA GLN A 502 -10.46 40.26 -0.37
C GLN A 502 -9.12 39.84 0.28
N GLU A 503 -8.59 40.68 1.16
CA GLU A 503 -7.38 40.33 1.93
C GLU A 503 -7.64 39.16 2.87
N TRP A 504 -8.80 39.15 3.54
CA TRP A 504 -9.17 38.05 4.43
C TRP A 504 -9.38 36.72 3.66
N GLU A 505 -10.13 36.80 2.56
CA GLU A 505 -10.35 35.63 1.67
C GLU A 505 -9.04 35.14 1.03
N ALA A 506 -8.16 36.09 0.62
CA ALA A 506 -6.85 35.75 0.08
C ALA A 506 -5.92 35.13 1.13
N ARG A 507 -5.99 35.59 2.40
CA ARG A 507 -5.22 35.00 3.51
C ARG A 507 -5.74 33.61 3.87
N ALA A 508 -7.06 33.44 4.00
CA ALA A 508 -7.68 32.16 4.27
C ALA A 508 -7.37 31.12 3.19
N LYS A 509 -7.39 31.54 1.91
CA LYS A 509 -7.04 30.68 0.78
C LYS A 509 -5.55 30.31 0.78
N LYS A 510 -4.67 31.26 1.06
CA LYS A 510 -3.22 31.02 1.17
C LYS A 510 -2.90 30.06 2.31
N GLU A 511 -3.54 30.26 3.45
CA GLU A 511 -3.34 29.42 4.66
C GLU A 511 -3.83 27.97 4.42
N ALA A 512 -4.96 27.83 3.69
CA ALA A 512 -5.46 26.51 3.27
C ALA A 512 -4.51 25.83 2.26
N GLU A 513 -3.97 26.59 1.28
CA GLU A 513 -3.01 26.09 0.29
C GLU A 513 -1.64 25.75 0.94
N GLU A 514 -1.18 26.54 1.90
CA GLU A 514 0.04 26.24 2.66
C GLU A 514 -0.13 25.02 3.56
N LYS A 515 -1.28 24.89 4.22
CA LYS A 515 -1.61 23.73 5.05
C LYS A 515 -1.64 22.46 4.21
N GLN A 516 -2.24 22.53 3.01
CA GLN A 516 -2.25 21.41 2.07
C GLN A 516 -0.82 21.05 1.59
N LYS A 517 -0.02 22.07 1.20
CA LYS A 517 1.38 21.86 0.81
C LYS A 517 2.22 21.24 1.93
N LEU A 518 1.99 21.69 3.17
CA LEU A 518 2.69 21.14 4.33
C LEU A 518 2.31 19.68 4.59
N GLN A 519 1.03 19.34 4.45
CA GLN A 519 0.55 17.97 4.53
C GLN A 519 1.16 17.08 3.43
N ASP A 520 1.23 17.60 2.20
CA ASP A 520 1.84 16.89 1.07
C ASP A 520 3.37 16.74 1.26
N GLN A 521 4.04 17.76 1.85
CA GLN A 521 5.46 17.68 2.20
C GLN A 521 5.73 16.67 3.32
N VAL A 522 4.92 16.66 4.36
CA VAL A 522 5.03 15.66 5.44
C VAL A 522 4.90 14.26 4.87
N ARG A 523 3.91 14.03 4.00
CA ARG A 523 3.71 12.75 3.35
C ARG A 523 4.88 12.38 2.42
N SER A 524 5.38 13.36 1.64
CA SER A 524 6.56 13.16 0.79
C SER A 524 7.82 12.85 1.59
N LEU A 525 7.99 13.52 2.74
CA LEU A 525 9.11 13.25 3.65
C LEU A 525 8.98 11.88 4.33
N GLU A 526 7.78 11.46 4.69
CA GLU A 526 7.53 10.11 5.22
C GLU A 526 7.87 9.04 4.17
N GLU A 527 7.46 9.26 2.90
CA GLU A 527 7.82 8.40 1.78
C GLU A 527 9.34 8.43 1.50
N GLU A 528 9.98 9.60 1.62
CA GLU A 528 11.42 9.76 1.43
C GLU A 528 12.23 9.15 2.58
N VAL A 529 11.79 9.28 3.81
CA VAL A 529 12.36 8.58 4.97
C VAL A 529 12.26 7.06 4.78
N LEU A 530 11.12 6.58 4.26
CA LEU A 530 10.94 5.17 3.93
C LEU A 530 11.87 4.74 2.80
N ARG A 531 12.03 5.57 1.75
CA ARG A 531 12.97 5.34 0.63
C ARG A 531 14.43 5.38 1.09
N LEU A 532 14.78 6.35 1.94
CA LEU A 532 16.13 6.48 2.49
C LEU A 532 16.50 5.31 3.41
N ARG A 533 15.56 4.85 4.23
CA ARG A 533 15.75 3.63 5.04
C ARG A 533 15.98 2.41 4.14
N LYS A 534 15.15 2.23 3.11
CA LYS A 534 15.33 1.15 2.12
C LYS A 534 16.67 1.28 1.38
N LYS A 535 17.01 2.48 0.94
CA LYS A 535 18.29 2.74 0.26
C LYS A 535 19.49 2.47 1.17
N GLN A 536 19.38 2.82 2.44
CA GLN A 536 20.43 2.53 3.44
C GLN A 536 20.59 1.03 3.69
N GLU A 537 19.48 0.29 3.68
CA GLU A 537 19.46 -1.17 3.73
C GLU A 537 20.08 -1.78 2.47
N ASP A 538 19.70 -1.25 1.28
CA ASP A 538 20.23 -1.71 -0.01
C ASP A 538 21.70 -1.33 -0.23
N ASP A 539 22.13 -0.14 0.18
CA ASP A 539 23.53 0.29 0.15
C ASP A 539 24.38 -0.53 1.13
N SER A 540 23.83 -0.84 2.29
CA SER A 540 24.46 -1.74 3.26
C SER A 540 24.61 -3.17 2.74
N LYS A 541 23.71 -3.59 1.85
CA LYS A 541 23.72 -4.87 1.15
C LYS A 541 24.73 -4.84 -0.01
N LYS A 542 24.68 -3.80 -0.87
CA LYS A 542 25.63 -3.62 -1.97
C LYS A 542 27.08 -3.58 -1.52
N GLN A 543 27.36 -2.89 -0.41
CA GLN A 543 28.71 -2.86 0.17
C GLN A 543 29.18 -4.24 0.70
N ARG A 544 28.25 -5.15 0.98
CA ARG A 544 28.57 -6.52 1.42
C ARG A 544 28.63 -7.52 0.27
N GLU A 545 28.02 -7.20 -0.90
CA GLU A 545 28.08 -8.00 -2.13
C GLU A 545 29.32 -7.72 -2.98
N GLU A 546 29.90 -6.48 -2.89
CA GLU A 546 31.06 -6.09 -3.70
C GLU A 546 32.40 -6.71 -3.27
N HIS A 547 32.40 -7.53 -2.23
CA HIS A 547 33.61 -8.28 -1.87
C HIS A 547 33.45 -9.78 -2.13
N PRO A 548 33.80 -10.24 -3.32
CA PRO A 548 33.89 -11.68 -3.56
C PRO A 548 35.01 -12.26 -2.73
N LYS A 549 34.69 -13.33 -2.06
CA LYS A 549 35.68 -14.16 -1.39
C LYS A 549 36.73 -14.65 -2.40
N THR A 550 37.85 -13.99 -2.44
CA THR A 550 39.06 -14.62 -2.99
C THR A 550 39.72 -15.41 -1.87
N GLY A 551 39.96 -16.62 -2.24
CA GLY A 551 40.36 -17.70 -1.40
C GLY A 551 41.65 -17.45 -0.62
N SER A 552 41.67 -18.21 0.41
CA SER A 552 42.76 -18.48 1.31
C SER A 552 44.09 -18.67 0.61
N ARG A 553 45.07 -17.95 1.03
CA ARG A 553 46.43 -18.51 1.20
C ARG A 553 47.09 -17.84 2.38
N LYS A 554 47.47 -18.68 3.29
CA LYS A 554 48.24 -18.39 4.49
C LYS A 554 49.66 -17.87 4.19
N PRO A 555 50.27 -17.29 5.18
CA PRO A 555 51.34 -16.35 5.04
C PRO A 555 52.73 -17.01 5.12
N LYS A 556 53.68 -16.33 4.57
CA LYS A 556 55.07 -16.51 5.00
C LYS A 556 55.61 -15.19 5.54
N LYS A 557 56.13 -15.32 6.72
CA LYS A 557 56.99 -14.37 7.40
C LYS A 557 58.18 -14.01 6.50
N GLU A 558 58.49 -12.75 6.44
CA GLU A 558 59.90 -12.36 6.53
C GLU A 558 60.03 -10.95 7.07
N ARG A 559 61.01 -10.88 7.97
CA ARG A 559 61.50 -9.70 8.66
C ARG A 559 62.26 -8.79 7.68
N GLY A 560 62.19 -7.55 7.87
CA GLY A 560 63.15 -6.61 7.30
C GLY A 560 63.01 -5.23 7.95
N ASN A 561 63.87 -5.01 8.93
CA ASN A 561 64.21 -3.69 9.47
C ASN A 561 64.56 -2.71 8.36
N PHE A 562 64.25 -1.46 8.48
CA PHE A 562 65.25 -0.39 8.60
C PHE A 562 64.63 0.94 8.93
N LYS A 563 65.25 1.61 9.74
CA LYS A 563 65.36 2.83 10.46
C LYS A 563 65.13 4.12 9.69
N ASP A 564 64.71 5.08 10.50
CA ASP A 564 65.15 6.47 10.67
C ASP A 564 64.88 7.50 9.58
N GLY A 565 64.31 8.58 10.09
CA GLY A 565 64.40 9.88 9.47
C GLY A 565 63.33 10.90 9.92
N SER A 566 63.52 11.36 11.14
CA SER A 566 63.22 12.74 11.66
C SER A 566 62.56 13.76 10.76
N GLY A 567 61.57 14.48 11.32
CA GLY A 567 61.29 15.86 10.96
C GLY A 567 59.85 16.28 11.13
N ASP A 568 59.46 16.55 12.28
CA ASP A 568 58.96 17.80 12.92
C ASP A 568 57.83 18.58 12.25
N LYS A 569 56.88 18.95 13.10
CA LYS A 569 55.85 20.00 13.07
C LYS A 569 54.48 19.67 12.46
N GLY A 570 53.55 19.28 13.30
CA GLY A 570 52.57 20.23 13.84
C GLY A 570 51.42 20.59 12.93
N SER A 571 50.35 19.88 13.02
CA SER A 571 49.05 20.48 13.30
C SER A 571 47.99 19.38 13.43
N SER A 572 47.39 19.43 14.58
CA SER A 572 46.21 18.65 14.92
C SER A 572 45.05 18.98 14.00
N PHE A 573 44.59 18.05 13.23
CA PHE A 573 43.22 18.06 12.76
C PHE A 573 42.60 16.70 13.09
N ARG A 574 41.76 16.71 14.12
CA ARG A 574 40.79 15.63 14.35
C ARG A 574 39.69 15.80 13.33
N PRO A 575 39.33 14.80 12.56
CA PRO A 575 38.05 14.80 11.90
C PRO A 575 36.97 14.41 12.93
N GLY A 576 36.11 15.36 13.25
CA GLY A 576 34.89 15.14 14.02
C GLY A 576 33.89 14.31 13.21
N PRO A 577 33.01 13.61 13.89
CA PRO A 577 31.97 12.83 13.24
C PRO A 577 30.80 13.72 12.82
N GLU A 578 30.81 14.19 11.57
CA GLU A 578 29.73 15.04 11.03
C GLU A 578 28.53 14.27 10.47
N HIS A 579 28.33 13.01 10.80
CA HIS A 579 27.13 12.29 10.34
C HIS A 579 26.04 12.09 11.38
N GLY A 580 26.21 12.57 12.63
CA GLY A 580 25.18 12.45 13.68
C GLY A 580 24.14 13.58 13.71
N ASN A 581 24.46 14.77 13.19
CA ASN A 581 23.64 15.97 13.44
C ASN A 581 22.53 16.23 12.39
N ARG A 582 22.50 15.55 11.25
CA ARG A 582 21.44 15.74 10.27
C ARG A 582 20.10 15.10 10.68
N TRP A 583 20.16 14.02 11.46
CA TRP A 583 18.95 13.34 11.93
C TRP A 583 18.29 14.04 13.12
N ASN A 584 19.08 14.60 14.03
CA ASN A 584 18.55 15.36 15.16
C ASN A 584 17.90 16.69 14.73
N ASN A 585 18.38 17.31 13.65
CA ASN A 585 17.74 18.51 13.11
C ASN A 585 16.43 18.23 12.38
N ALA A 586 16.28 17.06 11.73
CA ALA A 586 15.03 16.67 11.10
C ALA A 586 13.95 16.33 12.15
N LEU A 587 14.32 15.65 13.24
CA LEU A 587 13.42 15.33 14.35
C LEU A 587 13.04 16.57 15.16
N ASN A 588 13.96 17.52 15.36
CA ASN A 588 13.67 18.79 16.04
C ASN A 588 12.79 19.72 15.17
N LEU A 589 12.92 19.69 13.85
CA LEU A 589 12.02 20.42 12.94
C LEU A 589 10.63 19.80 12.89
N MET A 590 10.52 18.47 12.96
CA MET A 590 9.21 17.79 13.08
C MET A 590 8.55 18.07 14.45
N ALA A 591 9.30 18.08 15.53
CA ALA A 591 8.78 18.42 16.86
C ALA A 591 8.35 19.89 16.96
N LEU A 592 9.07 20.82 16.32
CA LEU A 592 8.69 22.23 16.22
C LEU A 592 7.45 22.45 15.31
N ALA A 593 7.30 21.67 14.24
CA ALA A 593 6.11 21.72 13.40
C ALA A 593 4.87 21.17 14.11
N MET A 594 5.02 20.13 14.93
CA MET A 594 3.92 19.59 15.77
C MET A 594 3.54 20.53 16.90
N LEU A 595 4.50 21.23 17.53
CA LEU A 595 4.23 22.22 18.57
C LEU A 595 3.57 23.50 18.02
N ALA A 596 3.84 23.87 16.77
CA ALA A 596 3.19 25.02 16.12
C ALA A 596 1.71 24.76 15.75
N THR A 597 1.29 23.50 15.62
CA THR A 597 -0.11 23.13 15.38
C THR A 597 -0.96 23.00 16.64
N GLU A 598 -0.34 22.86 17.83
CA GLU A 598 -1.07 22.76 19.10
C GLU A 598 -1.28 24.10 19.85
N TYR A 599 -0.56 25.17 19.47
CA TYR A 599 -0.65 26.47 20.14
C TYR A 599 -1.17 27.62 19.27
N GLY A 600 -2.16 27.35 18.45
CA GLY A 600 -2.87 28.35 17.65
C GLY A 600 -4.28 28.61 18.19
N SER A 601 -4.43 29.10 19.41
CA SER A 601 -5.71 29.66 19.84
C SER A 601 -5.50 30.92 20.68
N ASP A 602 -6.02 32.00 20.11
CA ASP A 602 -6.55 33.22 20.73
C ASP A 602 -6.08 33.64 22.13
N ARG A 603 -5.32 34.75 22.18
CA ARG A 603 -5.65 35.92 23.02
C ARG A 603 -4.78 37.11 22.67
N PRO A 604 -5.32 38.33 22.59
CA PRO A 604 -4.53 39.56 22.44
C PRO A 604 -3.92 39.94 23.79
N VAL A 605 -2.62 40.23 23.82
CA VAL A 605 -1.95 40.78 24.98
C VAL A 605 -1.75 42.26 24.73
N PRO A 606 -2.12 43.13 25.69
CA PRO A 606 -2.03 44.57 25.51
C PRO A 606 -0.59 45.07 25.65
N LEU A 607 -0.24 46.00 24.79
CA LEU A 607 0.94 46.84 24.89
C LEU A 607 0.97 47.64 26.23
N TYR A 608 1.96 47.38 27.06
CA TYR A 608 2.44 48.38 28.03
C TYR A 608 3.85 48.80 27.68
N ARG A 609 3.97 50.14 27.51
CA ARG A 609 5.19 50.92 27.50
C ARG A 609 5.93 50.76 28.83
N THR A 610 7.23 50.70 28.83
CA THR A 610 8.07 51.71 29.53
C THR A 610 9.54 51.38 29.37
N ILE A 611 10.23 52.45 29.01
CA ILE A 611 11.64 52.86 29.16
C ILE A 611 12.65 52.13 28.30
#